data_3f3be05711e1e67742e14e109fc5e39a
#
_entry.id   3f3be05711e1e67742e14e109fc5e39a
#
_cell.length_a   1.000
_cell.length_b   1.000
_cell.length_c   1.000
_cell.angle_alpha   90.00
_cell.angle_beta   90.00
_cell.angle_gamma   90.00
#
_symmetry.space_group_name_H-M   'P 1'
#
loop_
_entity.id
_entity.type
_entity.pdbx_description
1 polymer ?
#
loop_
_entity_poly.entity_id
_entity_poly.type
_entity_poly.pdbx_seq_one_letter_code
_entity_poly.pdbx_strand_id
1 'polypeptide(L)'
;AGSTPAIDRHEGFMSVISACPDIRLLAKEDGAWLRSRAEERMDTLLDRFPEIDVVYAQNDRMAAGAYAAAMRRKREKEMRFVGTDAIPGEGYGVEQVLSGELDATFIYPTGGDRVMQIAMDILNKRDFPRETILNTSVVDRDNALIMKMQTAHISSLDEKIETLNGKINQYLARYA
;
A
#
# COMPACT_ATOMS: atom_id res chain seq x y z
N ALA A 1 9.04 -5.85 -13.42
CA ALA A 1 7.92 -5.96 -14.35
C ALA A 1 7.59 -7.43 -14.59
N GLY A 2 6.32 -7.77 -14.83
CA GLY A 2 5.90 -9.15 -15.17
C GLY A 2 5.29 -9.96 -14.03
N SER A 3 5.23 -9.44 -12.80
CA SER A 3 4.43 -10.08 -11.75
C SER A 3 2.94 -9.79 -11.95
N THR A 4 2.07 -10.74 -11.60
CA THR A 4 0.61 -10.56 -11.68
C THR A 4 0.14 -9.24 -11.03
N PRO A 5 0.55 -8.87 -9.80
CA PRO A 5 0.14 -7.60 -9.22
C PRO A 5 0.57 -6.37 -10.02
N ALA A 6 1.70 -6.42 -10.73
CA ALA A 6 2.13 -5.30 -11.56
C ALA A 6 1.26 -5.16 -12.81
N ILE A 7 0.86 -6.28 -13.38
CA ILE A 7 -0.02 -6.31 -14.57
C ILE A 7 -1.40 -5.80 -14.17
N ASP A 8 -2.01 -6.39 -13.15
CA ASP A 8 -3.37 -6.08 -12.71
C ASP A 8 -3.52 -4.61 -12.27
N ARG A 9 -2.55 -4.10 -11.49
CA ARG A 9 -2.54 -2.68 -11.09
C ARG A 9 -2.39 -1.75 -12.28
N HIS A 10 -1.59 -2.14 -13.27
CA HIS A 10 -1.44 -1.36 -14.49
C HIS A 10 -2.71 -1.36 -15.34
N GLU A 11 -3.30 -2.52 -15.55
CA GLU A 11 -4.54 -2.65 -16.33
C GLU A 11 -5.71 -1.90 -15.68
N GLY A 12 -5.85 -2.02 -14.34
CA GLY A 12 -6.83 -1.27 -13.58
C GLY A 12 -6.63 0.25 -13.71
N PHE A 13 -5.40 0.74 -13.58
CA PHE A 13 -5.09 2.15 -13.78
C PHE A 13 -5.42 2.60 -15.21
N MET A 14 -4.96 1.85 -16.22
CA MET A 14 -5.20 2.19 -17.62
C MET A 14 -6.68 2.16 -18.00
N SER A 15 -7.47 1.25 -17.42
CA SER A 15 -8.91 1.19 -17.70
C SER A 15 -9.64 2.47 -17.30
N VAL A 16 -9.17 3.15 -16.25
CA VAL A 16 -9.75 4.42 -15.79
C VAL A 16 -9.21 5.59 -16.60
N ILE A 17 -7.90 5.77 -16.69
CA ILE A 17 -7.33 6.96 -17.33
C ILE A 17 -7.61 7.01 -18.84
N SER A 18 -7.73 5.85 -19.50
CA SER A 18 -8.07 5.80 -20.93
C SER A 18 -9.48 6.35 -21.24
N ALA A 19 -10.35 6.40 -20.25
CA ALA A 19 -11.67 6.99 -20.35
C ALA A 19 -11.70 8.51 -20.04
N CYS A 20 -10.57 9.07 -19.61
CA CYS A 20 -10.44 10.47 -19.21
C CYS A 20 -9.60 11.22 -20.27
N PRO A 21 -10.22 11.93 -21.22
CA PRO A 21 -9.49 12.57 -22.33
C PRO A 21 -8.50 13.66 -21.88
N ASP A 22 -8.71 14.23 -20.69
CA ASP A 22 -7.85 15.28 -20.12
C ASP A 22 -6.61 14.71 -19.41
N ILE A 23 -6.52 13.38 -19.26
CA ILE A 23 -5.37 12.72 -18.63
C ILE A 23 -4.43 12.18 -19.71
N ARG A 24 -3.20 12.68 -19.72
CA ARG A 24 -2.15 12.22 -20.64
C ARG A 24 -1.09 11.43 -19.89
N LEU A 25 -0.91 10.16 -20.22
CA LEU A 25 0.19 9.36 -19.74
C LEU A 25 1.50 9.82 -20.39
N LEU A 26 2.38 10.46 -19.63
CA LEU A 26 3.66 10.97 -20.12
C LEU A 26 4.69 9.87 -20.32
N ALA A 27 4.80 8.94 -19.36
CA ALA A 27 5.74 7.84 -19.39
C ALA A 27 5.31 6.70 -18.45
N LYS A 28 5.87 5.51 -18.71
CA LYS A 28 5.79 4.35 -17.84
C LYS A 28 7.20 3.78 -17.67
N GLU A 29 7.65 3.68 -16.43
CA GLU A 29 8.99 3.23 -16.08
C GLU A 29 8.96 2.01 -15.16
N ASP A 30 9.97 1.15 -15.25
CA ASP A 30 10.12 0.00 -14.37
C ASP A 30 10.99 0.37 -13.16
N GLY A 31 10.37 0.52 -12.01
CA GLY A 31 11.02 0.76 -10.72
C GLY A 31 11.46 -0.51 -9.99
N ALA A 32 11.23 -1.70 -10.56
CA ALA A 32 11.63 -3.00 -10.01
C ALA A 32 11.22 -3.21 -8.53
N TRP A 33 10.13 -2.59 -8.09
CA TRP A 33 9.64 -2.56 -6.71
C TRP A 33 10.60 -1.90 -5.70
N LEU A 34 11.65 -1.22 -6.18
CA LEU A 34 12.71 -0.65 -5.35
C LEU A 34 12.61 0.88 -5.30
N ARG A 35 12.77 1.44 -4.10
CA ARG A 35 12.83 2.88 -3.88
C ARG A 35 13.93 3.54 -4.71
N SER A 36 15.16 3.00 -4.64
CA SER A 36 16.33 3.56 -5.35
C SER A 36 16.14 3.57 -6.86
N ARG A 37 15.54 2.50 -7.40
CA ARG A 37 15.28 2.42 -8.83
C ARG A 37 14.23 3.42 -9.30
N ALA A 38 13.16 3.58 -8.52
CA ALA A 38 12.14 4.58 -8.80
C ALA A 38 12.72 6.00 -8.74
N GLU A 39 13.62 6.26 -7.79
CA GLU A 39 14.32 7.52 -7.65
C GLU A 39 15.19 7.84 -8.89
N GLU A 40 15.98 6.88 -9.39
CA GLU A 40 16.77 7.03 -10.63
C GLU A 40 15.89 7.29 -11.86
N ARG A 41 14.77 6.56 -11.97
CA ARG A 41 13.82 6.72 -13.07
C ARG A 41 13.15 8.08 -13.01
N MET A 42 12.76 8.52 -11.82
CA MET A 42 12.14 9.84 -11.65
C MET A 42 13.11 10.97 -12.00
N ASP A 43 14.40 10.88 -11.64
CA ASP A 43 15.39 11.87 -12.06
C ASP A 43 15.40 12.02 -13.60
N THR A 44 15.38 10.89 -14.32
CA THR A 44 15.33 10.90 -15.79
C THR A 44 14.03 11.53 -16.33
N LEU A 45 12.90 11.26 -15.68
CA LEU A 45 11.61 11.84 -16.07
C LEU A 45 11.58 13.36 -15.82
N LEU A 46 12.15 13.83 -14.71
CA LEU A 46 12.25 15.25 -14.38
C LEU A 46 13.12 16.03 -15.36
N ASP A 47 14.15 15.40 -15.94
CA ASP A 47 14.97 16.00 -17.00
C ASP A 47 14.22 16.05 -18.33
N ARG A 48 13.35 15.07 -18.59
CA ARG A 48 12.62 14.92 -19.85
C ARG A 48 11.35 15.74 -19.93
N PHE A 49 10.65 15.90 -18.79
CA PHE A 49 9.34 16.54 -18.75
C PHE A 49 9.37 17.79 -17.86
N PRO A 50 9.15 18.98 -18.42
CA PRO A 50 9.11 20.21 -17.64
C PRO A 50 7.89 20.28 -16.72
N GLU A 51 6.80 19.60 -17.05
CA GLU A 51 5.56 19.58 -16.27
C GLU A 51 5.12 18.13 -16.05
N ILE A 52 4.85 17.78 -14.80
CA ILE A 52 4.32 16.51 -14.35
C ILE A 52 3.31 16.80 -13.24
N ASP A 53 2.05 16.48 -13.45
CA ASP A 53 0.99 16.78 -12.46
C ASP A 53 0.86 15.67 -11.42
N VAL A 54 1.02 14.40 -11.86
CA VAL A 54 0.80 13.23 -11.00
C VAL A 54 1.86 12.16 -11.27
N VAL A 55 2.36 11.59 -10.20
CA VAL A 55 3.20 10.39 -10.20
C VAL A 55 2.45 9.27 -9.48
N TYR A 56 2.02 8.26 -10.22
CA TYR A 56 1.46 7.03 -9.65
C TYR A 56 2.53 5.94 -9.59
N ALA A 57 2.77 5.41 -8.42
CA ALA A 57 3.66 4.27 -8.22
C ALA A 57 2.89 3.06 -7.69
N GLN A 58 3.24 1.89 -8.19
CA GLN A 58 2.57 0.64 -7.84
C GLN A 58 2.92 0.11 -6.44
N ASN A 59 3.77 0.81 -5.68
CA ASN A 59 3.90 0.67 -4.23
C ASN A 59 4.41 1.96 -3.59
N ASP A 60 4.23 2.10 -2.27
CA ASP A 60 4.59 3.30 -1.52
C ASP A 60 6.10 3.56 -1.52
N ARG A 61 6.92 2.49 -1.52
CA ARG A 61 8.38 2.62 -1.55
C ARG A 61 8.88 3.27 -2.85
N MET A 62 8.28 2.93 -3.98
CA MET A 62 8.62 3.58 -5.26
C MET A 62 8.08 5.01 -5.31
N ALA A 63 6.88 5.27 -4.77
CA ALA A 63 6.33 6.62 -4.67
C ALA A 63 7.26 7.52 -3.85
N ALA A 64 7.74 7.05 -2.70
CA ALA A 64 8.72 7.77 -1.88
C ALA A 64 10.07 7.99 -2.59
N GLY A 65 10.50 7.05 -3.43
CA GLY A 65 11.68 7.23 -4.28
C GLY A 65 11.49 8.36 -5.30
N ALA A 66 10.34 8.36 -5.96
CA ALA A 66 9.99 9.43 -6.90
C ALA A 66 9.88 10.80 -6.20
N TYR A 67 9.25 10.86 -5.03
CA TYR A 67 9.19 12.07 -4.20
C TYR A 67 10.59 12.57 -3.83
N ALA A 68 11.49 11.68 -3.40
CA ALA A 68 12.87 12.05 -3.03
C ALA A 68 13.64 12.67 -4.20
N ALA A 69 13.48 12.14 -5.42
CA ALA A 69 14.05 12.74 -6.63
C ALA A 69 13.48 14.13 -6.90
N ALA A 70 12.16 14.28 -6.83
CA ALA A 70 11.50 15.57 -7.03
C ALA A 70 11.94 16.60 -5.98
N MET A 71 12.06 16.19 -4.72
CA MET A 71 12.52 17.05 -3.62
C MET A 71 13.97 17.55 -3.86
N ARG A 72 14.88 16.70 -4.32
CA ARG A 72 16.25 17.14 -4.67
C ARG A 72 16.27 18.19 -5.78
N ARG A 73 15.32 18.10 -6.70
CA ARG A 73 15.14 19.08 -7.80
C ARG A 73 14.27 20.28 -7.40
N LYS A 74 13.74 20.32 -6.16
CA LYS A 74 12.81 21.34 -5.64
C LYS A 74 11.52 21.45 -6.47
N ARG A 75 11.06 20.31 -6.97
CA ARG A 75 9.86 20.18 -7.82
C ARG A 75 8.75 19.35 -7.17
N GLU A 76 8.91 18.93 -5.91
CA GLU A 76 7.95 18.07 -5.20
C GLU A 76 6.57 18.72 -5.03
N LYS A 77 6.50 20.04 -5.05
CA LYS A 77 5.25 20.80 -4.90
C LYS A 77 4.47 20.99 -6.20
N GLU A 78 5.11 20.70 -7.32
CA GLU A 78 4.51 20.82 -8.65
C GLU A 78 3.58 19.65 -8.97
N MET A 79 3.69 18.52 -8.25
CA MET A 79 3.03 17.27 -8.59
C MET A 79 2.44 16.57 -7.36
N ARG A 80 1.54 15.62 -7.62
CA ARG A 80 0.95 14.74 -6.62
C ARG A 80 1.57 13.36 -6.69
N PHE A 81 1.80 12.75 -5.52
CA PHE A 81 2.39 11.43 -5.42
C PHE A 81 1.37 10.45 -4.85
N VAL A 82 1.11 9.39 -5.60
CA VAL A 82 0.15 8.35 -5.21
C VAL A 82 0.85 7.01 -5.18
N GLY A 83 0.70 6.31 -4.05
CA GLY A 83 1.26 4.98 -3.82
C GLY A 83 0.22 3.88 -3.77
N THR A 84 0.67 2.71 -3.36
CA THR A 84 -0.15 1.53 -3.05
C THR A 84 0.57 0.74 -1.99
N ASP A 85 -0.12 0.15 -1.08
CA ASP A 85 0.11 -0.79 0.00
C ASP A 85 -0.47 -0.25 1.31
N ALA A 86 -0.36 1.07 1.60
CA ALA A 86 -0.83 1.72 2.82
C ALA A 86 -0.35 1.00 4.09
N ILE A 87 0.90 0.52 4.09
CA ILE A 87 1.46 -0.17 5.26
C ILE A 87 1.58 0.85 6.40
N PRO A 88 1.08 0.53 7.61
CA PRO A 88 1.28 1.38 8.78
C PRO A 88 2.71 1.23 9.32
N GLY A 89 3.19 2.25 10.03
CA GLY A 89 4.50 2.27 10.66
C GLY A 89 5.43 3.34 10.10
N GLU A 90 6.48 3.64 10.86
CA GLU A 90 7.44 4.69 10.52
C GLU A 90 8.11 4.44 9.16
N GLY A 91 8.10 5.45 8.30
CA GLY A 91 8.68 5.38 6.96
C GLY A 91 7.85 4.61 5.92
N TYR A 92 6.62 4.20 6.27
CA TYR A 92 5.71 3.49 5.37
C TYR A 92 4.52 4.36 4.94
N GLY A 93 3.72 3.85 4.01
CA GLY A 93 2.70 4.59 3.27
C GLY A 93 1.79 5.50 4.09
N VAL A 94 1.24 5.03 5.21
CA VAL A 94 0.37 5.86 6.08
C VAL A 94 1.14 7.05 6.66
N GLU A 95 2.37 6.81 7.16
CA GLU A 95 3.22 7.89 7.68
C GLU A 95 3.67 8.86 6.58
N GLN A 96 3.90 8.35 5.38
CA GLN A 96 4.27 9.18 4.22
C GLN A 96 3.11 10.09 3.78
N VAL A 97 1.86 9.64 3.92
CA VAL A 97 0.70 10.52 3.72
C VAL A 97 0.62 11.59 4.82
N LEU A 98 0.83 11.20 6.09
CA LEU A 98 0.82 12.14 7.21
C LEU A 98 1.95 13.18 7.12
N SER A 99 3.14 12.78 6.65
CA SER A 99 4.29 13.69 6.44
C SER A 99 4.14 14.58 5.20
N GLY A 100 3.24 14.22 4.28
CA GLY A 100 3.04 14.93 3.01
C GLY A 100 4.01 14.52 1.92
N GLU A 101 4.73 13.41 2.07
CA GLU A 101 5.49 12.79 0.98
C GLU A 101 4.58 12.19 -0.08
N LEU A 102 3.45 11.60 0.35
CA LEU A 102 2.41 11.10 -0.52
C LEU A 102 1.12 11.89 -0.31
N ASP A 103 0.38 12.11 -1.39
CA ASP A 103 -0.97 12.69 -1.32
C ASP A 103 -1.99 11.61 -0.97
N ALA A 104 -1.79 10.39 -1.47
CA ALA A 104 -2.63 9.25 -1.16
C ALA A 104 -1.90 7.92 -1.38
N THR A 105 -2.40 6.87 -0.73
CA THR A 105 -2.05 5.48 -0.99
C THR A 105 -3.31 4.61 -0.91
N PHE A 106 -3.24 3.38 -1.42
CA PHE A 106 -4.34 2.42 -1.38
C PHE A 106 -3.99 1.23 -0.50
N ILE A 107 -4.92 0.80 0.35
CA ILE A 107 -4.75 -0.41 1.13
C ILE A 107 -4.65 -1.62 0.18
N TYR A 108 -3.62 -2.44 0.37
CA TYR A 108 -3.50 -3.73 -0.31
C TYR A 108 -3.80 -4.85 0.69
N PRO A 109 -5.04 -5.39 0.71
CA PRO A 109 -5.42 -6.43 1.64
C PRO A 109 -4.70 -7.74 1.29
N THR A 110 -4.03 -8.34 2.28
CA THR A 110 -3.28 -9.59 2.08
C THR A 110 -4.18 -10.83 2.05
N GLY A 111 -5.39 -10.73 2.58
CA GLY A 111 -6.40 -11.80 2.56
C GLY A 111 -6.10 -12.99 3.47
N GLY A 112 -5.14 -12.89 4.38
CA GLY A 112 -4.72 -14.01 5.24
C GLY A 112 -5.86 -14.60 6.07
N ASP A 113 -6.69 -13.75 6.67
CA ASP A 113 -7.89 -14.14 7.42
C ASP A 113 -8.90 -14.88 6.53
N ARG A 114 -9.12 -14.39 5.31
CA ARG A 114 -10.04 -15.01 4.36
C ARG A 114 -9.53 -16.36 3.86
N VAL A 115 -8.22 -16.47 3.62
CA VAL A 115 -7.59 -17.76 3.24
C VAL A 115 -7.78 -18.78 4.35
N MET A 116 -7.57 -18.41 5.62
CA MET A 116 -7.79 -19.31 6.76
C MET A 116 -9.25 -19.73 6.88
N GLN A 117 -10.20 -18.82 6.69
CA GLN A 117 -11.62 -19.16 6.69
C GLN A 117 -11.95 -20.19 5.60
N ILE A 118 -11.49 -19.97 4.38
CA ILE A 118 -11.70 -20.91 3.27
C ILE A 118 -11.04 -22.27 3.56
N ALA A 119 -9.83 -22.28 4.14
CA ALA A 119 -9.18 -23.53 4.54
C ALA A 119 -10.01 -24.31 5.56
N MET A 120 -10.58 -23.64 6.55
CA MET A 120 -11.48 -24.26 7.53
C MET A 120 -12.77 -24.78 6.88
N ASP A 121 -13.33 -24.05 5.92
CA ASP A 121 -14.53 -24.51 5.20
C ASP A 121 -14.22 -25.77 4.37
N ILE A 122 -13.08 -25.84 3.70
CA ILE A 122 -12.61 -27.03 2.97
C ILE A 122 -12.46 -28.23 3.93
N LEU A 123 -11.78 -28.04 5.06
CA LEU A 123 -11.56 -29.11 6.04
C LEU A 123 -12.88 -29.64 6.63
N ASN A 124 -13.85 -28.76 6.82
CA ASN A 124 -15.18 -29.11 7.33
C ASN A 124 -16.17 -29.51 6.23
N LYS A 125 -15.72 -29.67 4.98
CA LYS A 125 -16.54 -30.02 3.81
C LYS A 125 -17.73 -29.06 3.60
N ARG A 126 -17.52 -27.77 3.87
CA ARG A 126 -18.49 -26.71 3.60
C ARG A 126 -18.25 -26.13 2.23
N ASP A 127 -19.30 -25.54 1.66
CA ASP A 127 -19.17 -24.77 0.42
C ASP A 127 -18.33 -23.51 0.66
N PHE A 128 -17.50 -23.18 -0.31
CA PHE A 128 -16.66 -21.97 -0.30
C PHE A 128 -16.64 -21.31 -1.67
N PRO A 129 -16.49 -19.97 -1.75
CA PRO A 129 -16.40 -19.27 -3.01
C PRO A 129 -15.05 -19.57 -3.69
N ARG A 130 -15.10 -19.84 -4.99
CA ARG A 130 -13.89 -20.07 -5.79
C ARG A 130 -13.10 -18.79 -6.06
N GLU A 131 -13.76 -17.66 -5.95
CA GLU A 131 -13.19 -16.33 -6.11
C GLU A 131 -13.67 -15.43 -4.97
N THR A 132 -12.77 -14.63 -4.44
CA THR A 132 -13.06 -13.64 -3.40
C THR A 132 -12.40 -12.34 -3.75
N ILE A 133 -13.20 -11.30 -3.96
CA ILE A 133 -12.73 -9.94 -4.15
C ILE A 133 -12.58 -9.30 -2.78
N LEU A 134 -11.37 -8.84 -2.45
CA LEU A 134 -11.09 -8.14 -1.21
C LEU A 134 -11.32 -6.65 -1.41
N ASN A 135 -11.98 -6.01 -0.44
CA ASN A 135 -12.19 -4.58 -0.47
C ASN A 135 -10.87 -3.83 -0.25
N THR A 136 -10.71 -2.73 -0.98
CA THR A 136 -9.64 -1.77 -0.77
C THR A 136 -10.21 -0.40 -0.42
N SER A 137 -9.39 0.46 0.16
CA SER A 137 -9.74 1.84 0.47
C SER A 137 -8.57 2.75 0.19
N VAL A 138 -8.87 4.00 -0.15
CA VAL A 138 -7.86 5.04 -0.25
C VAL A 138 -7.51 5.55 1.16
N VAL A 139 -6.23 5.83 1.37
CA VAL A 139 -5.71 6.53 2.54
C VAL A 139 -5.13 7.84 2.05
N ASP A 140 -5.71 8.93 2.52
CA ASP A 140 -5.33 10.30 2.22
C ASP A 140 -5.18 11.13 3.51
N ARG A 141 -4.99 12.43 3.39
CA ARG A 141 -4.79 13.31 4.56
C ARG A 141 -5.99 13.33 5.51
N ASP A 142 -7.19 13.08 5.01
CA ASP A 142 -8.40 13.18 5.82
C ASP A 142 -8.58 11.96 6.73
N ASN A 143 -8.07 10.79 6.33
CA ASN A 143 -8.27 9.54 7.06
C ASN A 143 -6.98 8.86 7.58
N ALA A 144 -5.80 9.27 7.13
CA ALA A 144 -4.54 8.64 7.52
C ALA A 144 -4.29 8.61 9.04
N LEU A 145 -4.66 9.69 9.75
CA LEU A 145 -4.51 9.75 11.21
C LEU A 145 -5.41 8.73 11.90
N ILE A 146 -6.64 8.61 11.45
CA ILE A 146 -7.60 7.63 12.00
C ILE A 146 -7.07 6.22 11.77
N MET A 147 -6.58 5.92 10.58
CA MET A 147 -6.00 4.63 10.26
C MET A 147 -4.79 4.30 11.14
N LYS A 148 -3.87 5.25 11.34
CA LYS A 148 -2.73 5.10 12.25
C LYS A 148 -3.18 4.76 13.66
N MET A 149 -4.15 5.49 14.20
CA MET A 149 -4.68 5.26 15.55
C MET A 149 -5.36 3.90 15.69
N GLN A 150 -6.15 3.48 14.69
CA GLN A 150 -6.79 2.17 14.67
C GLN A 150 -5.76 1.04 14.66
N THR A 151 -4.73 1.16 13.84
CA THR A 151 -3.65 0.16 13.75
C THR A 151 -2.89 0.05 15.09
N ALA A 152 -2.55 1.18 15.71
CA ALA A 152 -1.89 1.18 17.01
C ALA A 152 -2.77 0.54 18.10
N HIS A 153 -4.08 0.78 18.07
CA HIS A 153 -5.02 0.17 18.99
C HIS A 153 -5.13 -1.34 18.81
N ILE A 154 -5.20 -1.83 17.57
CA ILE A 154 -5.22 -3.26 17.24
C ILE A 154 -3.93 -3.92 17.76
N SER A 155 -2.76 -3.36 17.49
CA SER A 155 -1.48 -3.91 17.99
C SER A 155 -1.45 -4.00 19.51
N SER A 156 -1.97 -2.99 20.22
CA SER A 156 -2.07 -3.01 21.68
C SER A 156 -3.02 -4.09 22.21
N LEU A 157 -4.10 -4.39 21.48
CA LEU A 157 -5.02 -5.49 21.83
C LEU A 157 -4.36 -6.85 21.61
N ASP A 158 -3.62 -7.03 20.52
CA ASP A 158 -2.91 -8.27 20.21
C ASP A 158 -1.87 -8.60 21.30
N GLU A 159 -1.08 -7.61 21.75
CA GLU A 159 -0.14 -7.77 22.85
C GLU A 159 -0.83 -8.22 24.16
N LYS A 160 -2.02 -7.66 24.45
CA LYS A 160 -2.81 -8.05 25.62
C LYS A 160 -3.31 -9.47 25.50
N ILE A 161 -3.77 -9.87 24.31
CA ILE A 161 -4.25 -11.25 24.04
C ILE A 161 -3.09 -12.24 24.22
N GLU A 162 -1.92 -11.97 23.68
CA GLU A 162 -0.73 -12.82 23.86
C GLU A 162 -0.35 -12.96 25.34
N THR A 163 -0.35 -11.84 26.07
CA THR A 163 -0.08 -11.84 27.52
C THR A 163 -1.09 -12.70 28.30
N LEU A 164 -2.38 -12.60 27.98
CA LEU A 164 -3.43 -13.37 28.62
C LEU A 164 -3.31 -14.86 28.28
N ASN A 165 -3.04 -15.21 27.03
CA ASN A 165 -2.82 -16.58 26.59
C ASN A 165 -1.61 -17.20 27.31
N GLY A 166 -0.53 -16.45 27.48
CA GLY A 166 0.64 -16.89 28.26
C GLY A 166 0.28 -17.20 29.71
N LYS A 167 -0.52 -16.35 30.37
CA LYS A 167 -1.00 -16.59 31.74
C LYS A 167 -1.90 -17.81 31.85
N ILE A 168 -2.82 -18.00 30.90
CA ILE A 168 -3.72 -19.16 30.84
C ILE A 168 -2.88 -20.43 30.71
N ASN A 169 -1.92 -20.48 29.81
CA ASN A 169 -1.06 -21.64 29.60
C ASN A 169 -0.23 -21.97 30.85
N GLN A 170 0.30 -20.96 31.54
CA GLN A 170 0.99 -21.14 32.81
C GLN A 170 0.05 -21.70 33.91
N TYR A 171 -1.19 -21.22 33.95
CA TYR A 171 -2.18 -21.72 34.90
C TYR A 171 -2.51 -23.20 34.62
N LEU A 172 -2.83 -23.52 33.36
CA LEU A 172 -3.13 -24.89 32.96
C LEU A 172 -1.99 -25.86 33.25
N ALA A 173 -0.74 -25.45 33.01
CA ALA A 173 0.44 -26.27 33.29
C ALA A 173 0.66 -26.58 34.79
N ARG A 174 0.05 -25.80 35.72
CA ARG A 174 0.12 -26.06 37.16
C ARG A 174 -0.91 -27.11 37.64
N TYR A 175 -1.92 -27.38 36.84
CA TYR A 175 -3.04 -28.26 37.20
C TYR A 175 -3.18 -29.52 36.28
N ALA A 176 -2.25 -29.66 35.29
CA ALA A 176 -2.06 -30.84 34.49
C ALA A 176 -1.02 -31.78 35.12
#